data_561ed30ed2bc8dcecb933b30bf5a9593
#
_entry.id   561ed30ed2bc8dcecb933b30bf5a9593
#
_cell.length_a   1.000
_cell.length_b   1.000
_cell.length_c   1.000
_cell.angle_alpha   90.00
_cell.angle_beta   90.00
_cell.angle_gamma   90.00
#
_symmetry.space_group_name_H-M   'P 1'
#
loop_
_entity.id
_entity.type
_entity.pdbx_description
1 polymer ?
#
loop_
_entity_poly.entity_id
_entity_poly.type
_entity_poly.pdbx_seq_one_letter_code
_entity_poly.pdbx_strand_id
1 'polypeptide(L)'
;MVVTVLTLLCCLVTLNHASNSHIVGIPSIGTSHGLVYVKIGRELTRRGYRYSLLVPAWQVNEIGPNLAGIAVKSYDTHTNGNDLEKVIIKEAEGKLNITERNDFWKSTCEDLLNDRALLKSLGRVDLIVCDITSICCAIVADLLKVNRVDLAPIGFVDPYVSFIHNFPSPVAYVPNGTVKLPKRMSFLERLQNLLLYILGYVMHEFVFMPPFEDLWRTHVKDSKFSSLSEVFRATGLLIIPNDFALDFPRPFGAHVKVVGPILPEKPKLLPSDKESFISDGDLTELVVVSFGTVISNFKPEFVDSIAKGLMQVPSKVIWKYKGELSLLPQNLSKNIKVVPWMEQNDLLGHAATKVFFTHGGLNSILEGTYHGIPMVVLPLFGDQPANAMKVQEAGIGVILDLQNLTPNAVTNAILEVLRNSSYKEKAERVSRLIRHRRVTPTEEACDWIEYGLHNNAGLHLRSEADNLYFFQVYLLDVLFLIVVIVVCVMVLFYFCLKYCLQHIIQKCSKKSKAE
;
A
#
# COMPACT_ATOMS: atom_id res chain seq x y z
N MET A 1 37.93 -16.97 -33.73
CA MET A 1 36.76 -17.83 -34.11
C MET A 1 36.26 -18.68 -32.93
N VAL A 2 37.09 -19.44 -32.22
CA VAL A 2 36.66 -20.29 -31.09
C VAL A 2 36.16 -19.44 -29.89
N VAL A 3 36.81 -18.33 -29.56
CA VAL A 3 36.39 -17.42 -28.46
C VAL A 3 35.07 -16.74 -28.78
N THR A 4 34.82 -16.35 -30.05
CA THR A 4 33.56 -15.74 -30.50
C THR A 4 32.40 -16.72 -30.48
N VAL A 5 32.65 -17.99 -30.75
CA VAL A 5 31.62 -19.05 -30.68
C VAL A 5 31.31 -19.41 -29.23
N LEU A 6 32.31 -19.42 -28.34
CA LEU A 6 32.09 -19.63 -26.90
C LEU A 6 31.34 -18.48 -26.23
N THR A 7 31.61 -17.23 -26.60
CA THR A 7 30.83 -16.06 -26.11
C THR A 7 29.39 -16.08 -26.66
N LEU A 8 29.18 -16.44 -27.91
CA LEU A 8 27.83 -16.62 -28.47
C LEU A 8 27.09 -17.80 -27.82
N LEU A 9 27.76 -18.92 -27.53
CA LEU A 9 27.17 -20.04 -26.80
C LEU A 9 26.85 -19.69 -25.35
N CYS A 10 27.71 -18.94 -24.65
CA CYS A 10 27.42 -18.45 -23.31
C CYS A 10 26.25 -17.46 -23.31
N CYS A 11 26.17 -16.54 -24.28
CA CYS A 11 25.01 -15.66 -24.44
C CYS A 11 23.71 -16.41 -24.78
N LEU A 12 23.79 -17.46 -25.62
CA LEU A 12 22.64 -18.31 -25.95
C LEU A 12 22.19 -19.19 -24.78
N VAL A 13 23.11 -19.63 -23.93
CA VAL A 13 22.81 -20.42 -22.73
C VAL A 13 22.19 -19.53 -21.64
N THR A 14 22.67 -18.30 -21.49
CA THR A 14 22.04 -17.34 -20.55
C THR A 14 20.67 -16.86 -21.02
N LEU A 15 20.47 -16.66 -22.33
CA LEU A 15 19.16 -16.34 -22.92
C LEU A 15 18.16 -17.51 -22.81
N ASN A 16 18.63 -18.77 -22.90
CA ASN A 16 17.75 -19.93 -22.75
C ASN A 16 17.35 -20.25 -21.29
N HIS A 17 18.12 -19.81 -20.29
CA HIS A 17 17.72 -19.99 -18.88
C HIS A 17 16.62 -19.02 -18.45
N ALA A 18 16.56 -17.81 -18.98
CA ALA A 18 15.49 -16.85 -18.70
C ALA A 18 14.13 -17.33 -19.26
N SER A 19 14.12 -17.96 -20.44
CA SER A 19 12.90 -18.34 -21.16
C SER A 19 12.07 -19.48 -20.53
N ASN A 20 12.55 -20.15 -19.49
CA ASN A 20 11.85 -21.29 -18.86
C ASN A 20 11.39 -21.05 -17.43
N SER A 21 11.82 -19.97 -16.77
CA SER A 21 11.44 -19.73 -15.38
C SER A 21 10.00 -19.26 -15.28
N HIS A 22 9.26 -19.86 -14.33
CA HIS A 22 7.86 -19.56 -14.08
C HIS A 22 7.68 -18.73 -12.82
N ILE A 23 7.15 -17.52 -13.01
CA ILE A 23 6.83 -16.57 -11.95
C ILE A 23 5.30 -16.53 -11.79
N VAL A 24 4.82 -16.66 -10.55
CA VAL A 24 3.39 -16.57 -10.23
C VAL A 24 3.13 -15.31 -9.41
N GLY A 25 2.24 -14.45 -9.89
CA GLY A 25 1.75 -13.29 -9.15
C GLY A 25 0.47 -13.63 -8.41
N ILE A 26 0.42 -13.34 -7.11
CA ILE A 26 -0.76 -13.55 -6.26
C ILE A 26 -1.10 -12.21 -5.61
N PRO A 27 -1.93 -11.37 -6.25
CA PRO A 27 -2.39 -10.13 -5.66
C PRO A 27 -3.34 -10.39 -4.50
N SER A 28 -3.49 -9.39 -3.65
CA SER A 28 -4.64 -9.32 -2.75
C SER A 28 -5.92 -9.13 -3.55
N ILE A 29 -7.04 -9.45 -2.91
CA ILE A 29 -8.36 -9.31 -3.52
C ILE A 29 -8.65 -7.81 -3.72
N GLY A 30 -9.01 -7.45 -4.93
CA GLY A 30 -9.33 -6.09 -5.35
C GLY A 30 -8.76 -5.75 -6.72
N THR A 31 -9.56 -5.11 -7.56
CA THR A 31 -9.21 -4.79 -8.96
C THR A 31 -7.92 -3.96 -9.06
N SER A 32 -7.73 -2.97 -8.16
CA SER A 32 -6.57 -2.07 -8.20
C SER A 32 -5.25 -2.79 -7.95
N HIS A 33 -5.21 -3.79 -7.06
CA HIS A 33 -4.05 -4.65 -6.83
C HIS A 33 -3.79 -5.52 -8.05
N GLY A 34 -4.83 -6.17 -8.57
CA GLY A 34 -4.73 -6.99 -9.79
C GLY A 34 -4.15 -6.24 -10.98
N LEU A 35 -4.51 -4.97 -11.18
CA LEU A 35 -3.97 -4.14 -12.27
C LEU A 35 -2.46 -3.91 -12.17
N VAL A 36 -1.92 -3.73 -10.97
CA VAL A 36 -0.47 -3.62 -10.74
C VAL A 36 0.23 -4.91 -11.16
N TYR A 37 -0.32 -6.06 -10.76
CA TYR A 37 0.21 -7.37 -11.11
C TYR A 37 0.11 -7.69 -12.61
N VAL A 38 -0.95 -7.25 -13.26
CA VAL A 38 -1.10 -7.36 -14.73
C VAL A 38 0.01 -6.58 -15.45
N LYS A 39 0.31 -5.36 -14.99
CA LYS A 39 1.33 -4.52 -15.63
C LYS A 39 2.73 -5.12 -15.45
N ILE A 40 3.06 -5.60 -14.26
CA ILE A 40 4.29 -6.35 -13.97
C ILE A 40 4.35 -7.62 -14.83
N GLY A 41 3.27 -8.39 -14.89
CA GLY A 41 3.22 -9.64 -15.63
C GLY A 41 3.43 -9.47 -17.12
N ARG A 42 2.90 -8.39 -17.72
CA ARG A 42 3.17 -8.05 -19.13
C ARG A 42 4.64 -7.77 -19.37
N GLU A 43 5.28 -7.01 -18.50
CA GLU A 43 6.69 -6.69 -18.62
C GLU A 43 7.56 -7.95 -18.44
N LEU A 44 7.28 -8.80 -17.45
CA LEU A 44 7.97 -10.08 -17.26
C LEU A 44 7.79 -11.01 -18.48
N THR A 45 6.57 -11.07 -19.03
CA THR A 45 6.30 -11.84 -20.26
C THR A 45 7.08 -11.28 -21.46
N ARG A 46 7.14 -9.95 -21.60
CA ARG A 46 7.95 -9.27 -22.63
C ARG A 46 9.44 -9.60 -22.51
N ARG A 47 9.94 -9.79 -21.28
CA ARG A 47 11.32 -10.23 -20.99
C ARG A 47 11.56 -11.72 -21.22
N GLY A 48 10.52 -12.50 -21.58
CA GLY A 48 10.62 -13.93 -21.88
C GLY A 48 10.36 -14.86 -20.70
N TYR A 49 9.92 -14.37 -19.57
CA TYR A 49 9.49 -15.21 -18.45
C TYR A 49 8.08 -15.77 -18.67
N ARG A 50 7.85 -17.00 -18.22
CA ARG A 50 6.50 -17.50 -18.06
C ARG A 50 5.88 -16.85 -16.83
N TYR A 51 4.82 -16.07 -17.02
CA TYR A 51 4.10 -15.42 -15.92
C TYR A 51 2.67 -15.93 -15.83
N SER A 52 2.20 -16.24 -14.62
CA SER A 52 0.80 -16.58 -14.35
C SER A 52 0.25 -15.71 -13.23
N LEU A 53 -0.94 -15.14 -13.44
CA LEU A 53 -1.69 -14.41 -12.44
C LEU A 53 -2.69 -15.37 -11.77
N LEU A 54 -2.62 -15.51 -10.44
CA LEU A 54 -3.50 -16.37 -9.65
C LEU A 54 -4.49 -15.52 -8.87
N VAL A 55 -5.78 -15.61 -9.21
CA VAL A 55 -6.85 -14.78 -8.65
C VAL A 55 -8.17 -15.56 -8.49
N PRO A 56 -9.09 -15.11 -7.61
CA PRO A 56 -10.46 -15.64 -7.58
C PRO A 56 -11.15 -15.49 -8.94
N ALA A 57 -12.01 -16.42 -9.30
CA ALA A 57 -12.71 -16.44 -10.60
C ALA A 57 -13.57 -15.17 -10.85
N TRP A 58 -14.23 -14.66 -9.82
CA TRP A 58 -15.01 -13.42 -9.93
C TRP A 58 -14.13 -12.18 -10.20
N GLN A 59 -12.90 -12.15 -9.70
CA GLN A 59 -11.97 -11.04 -9.92
C GLN A 59 -11.48 -10.98 -11.39
N VAL A 60 -11.46 -12.11 -12.09
CA VAL A 60 -11.15 -12.16 -13.53
C VAL A 60 -12.09 -11.24 -14.31
N ASN A 61 -13.38 -11.28 -14.00
CA ASN A 61 -14.39 -10.43 -14.65
C ASN A 61 -14.21 -8.94 -14.31
N GLU A 62 -13.76 -8.62 -13.09
CA GLU A 62 -13.55 -7.25 -12.67
C GLU A 62 -12.31 -6.60 -13.30
N ILE A 63 -11.22 -7.36 -13.43
CA ILE A 63 -10.01 -6.91 -14.15
C ILE A 63 -10.28 -6.85 -15.66
N GLY A 64 -11.10 -7.78 -16.15
CA GLY A 64 -11.70 -7.79 -17.49
C GLY A 64 -10.66 -7.67 -18.62
N PRO A 65 -10.87 -6.74 -19.57
CA PRO A 65 -9.99 -6.58 -20.74
C PRO A 65 -8.52 -6.33 -20.43
N ASN A 66 -8.23 -5.85 -19.21
CA ASN A 66 -6.83 -5.65 -18.78
C ASN A 66 -6.04 -6.95 -18.66
N LEU A 67 -6.69 -8.13 -18.66
CA LEU A 67 -6.01 -9.44 -18.63
C LEU A 67 -5.48 -9.88 -19.99
N ALA A 68 -5.77 -9.16 -21.06
CA ALA A 68 -5.29 -9.53 -22.40
C ALA A 68 -3.75 -9.74 -22.42
N GLY A 69 -3.30 -10.89 -22.90
CA GLY A 69 -1.90 -11.28 -22.97
C GLY A 69 -1.30 -11.81 -21.66
N ILE A 70 -2.09 -12.01 -20.61
CA ILE A 70 -1.68 -12.58 -19.33
C ILE A 70 -2.26 -13.99 -19.19
N ALA A 71 -1.43 -14.96 -18.80
CA ALA A 71 -1.89 -16.29 -18.42
C ALA A 71 -2.56 -16.21 -17.03
N VAL A 72 -3.87 -16.42 -16.98
CA VAL A 72 -4.65 -16.37 -15.75
C VAL A 72 -4.90 -17.79 -15.25
N LYS A 73 -4.72 -17.98 -13.96
CA LYS A 73 -5.13 -19.13 -13.18
C LYS A 73 -6.16 -18.66 -12.16
N SER A 74 -7.37 -19.18 -12.21
CA SER A 74 -8.44 -18.76 -11.31
C SER A 74 -8.99 -19.92 -10.50
N TYR A 75 -9.47 -19.62 -9.31
CA TYR A 75 -10.11 -20.56 -8.40
C TYR A 75 -11.48 -20.03 -7.99
N ASP A 76 -12.40 -20.98 -7.78
CA ASP A 76 -13.73 -20.66 -7.30
C ASP A 76 -13.70 -20.36 -5.79
N THR A 77 -14.52 -19.43 -5.36
CA THR A 77 -14.62 -19.00 -3.96
C THR A 77 -16.07 -18.97 -3.49
N HIS A 78 -16.27 -19.28 -2.20
CA HIS A 78 -17.59 -19.12 -1.55
C HIS A 78 -17.97 -17.64 -1.41
N THR A 79 -17.01 -16.75 -1.39
CA THR A 79 -17.18 -15.29 -1.36
C THR A 79 -17.05 -14.69 -2.75
N ASN A 80 -17.56 -13.48 -2.94
CA ASN A 80 -17.52 -12.77 -4.21
C ASN A 80 -17.29 -11.25 -4.01
N GLY A 81 -17.27 -10.48 -5.13
CA GLY A 81 -17.05 -9.04 -5.10
C GLY A 81 -18.09 -8.27 -4.28
N ASN A 82 -19.35 -8.72 -4.24
CA ASN A 82 -20.39 -8.09 -3.42
C ASN A 82 -20.15 -8.30 -1.92
N ASP A 83 -19.56 -9.44 -1.53
CA ASP A 83 -19.24 -9.70 -0.13
C ASP A 83 -18.04 -8.86 0.30
N LEU A 84 -17.03 -8.69 -0.57
CA LEU A 84 -15.94 -7.73 -0.37
C LEU A 84 -16.49 -6.32 -0.18
N GLU A 85 -17.39 -5.87 -1.07
CA GLU A 85 -18.00 -4.55 -0.98
C GLU A 85 -18.73 -4.34 0.35
N LYS A 86 -19.51 -5.32 0.83
CA LYS A 86 -20.19 -5.26 2.14
C LYS A 86 -19.20 -5.09 3.29
N VAL A 87 -18.09 -5.84 3.29
CA VAL A 87 -17.04 -5.73 4.31
C VAL A 87 -16.45 -4.32 4.30
N ILE A 88 -16.11 -3.79 3.14
CA ILE A 88 -15.52 -2.45 2.98
C ILE A 88 -16.51 -1.33 3.36
N ILE A 89 -17.79 -1.45 3.02
CA ILE A 89 -18.83 -0.48 3.43
C ILE A 89 -18.98 -0.47 4.95
N LYS A 90 -19.02 -1.62 5.61
CA LYS A 90 -19.05 -1.70 7.07
C LYS A 90 -17.82 -1.08 7.72
N GLU A 91 -16.64 -1.25 7.10
CA GLU A 91 -15.40 -0.61 7.55
C GLU A 91 -15.51 0.91 7.46
N ALA A 92 -15.93 1.43 6.32
CA ALA A 92 -16.13 2.86 6.09
C ALA A 92 -17.14 3.50 7.06
N GLU A 93 -18.15 2.73 7.50
CA GLU A 93 -19.15 3.16 8.48
C GLU A 93 -18.71 2.98 9.95
N GLY A 94 -17.53 2.41 10.20
CA GLY A 94 -17.09 2.07 11.56
C GLY A 94 -17.91 0.96 12.23
N LYS A 95 -18.61 0.13 11.44
CA LYS A 95 -19.49 -0.96 11.90
C LYS A 95 -18.91 -2.34 11.65
N LEU A 96 -17.68 -2.42 11.12
CA LEU A 96 -17.08 -3.68 10.76
C LEU A 96 -16.80 -4.53 12.00
N ASN A 97 -17.35 -5.75 12.03
CA ASN A 97 -16.95 -6.76 12.98
C ASN A 97 -15.64 -7.41 12.50
N ILE A 98 -14.63 -7.43 13.38
CA ILE A 98 -13.32 -8.01 13.09
C ILE A 98 -13.42 -9.49 12.69
N THR A 99 -14.35 -10.24 13.31
CA THR A 99 -14.60 -11.64 12.96
C THR A 99 -15.09 -11.77 11.52
N GLU A 100 -16.09 -10.98 11.10
CA GLU A 100 -16.61 -11.01 9.73
C GLU A 100 -15.50 -10.68 8.69
N ARG A 101 -14.64 -9.72 9.04
CA ARG A 101 -13.48 -9.38 8.20
C ARG A 101 -12.54 -10.57 8.05
N ASN A 102 -12.15 -11.17 9.17
CA ASN A 102 -11.24 -12.31 9.17
C ASN A 102 -11.85 -13.52 8.46
N ASP A 103 -13.13 -13.78 8.65
CA ASP A 103 -13.84 -14.90 8.01
C ASP A 103 -13.87 -14.76 6.49
N PHE A 104 -14.09 -13.53 5.97
CA PHE A 104 -14.03 -13.27 4.53
C PHE A 104 -12.65 -13.64 3.94
N TRP A 105 -11.58 -13.10 4.51
CA TRP A 105 -10.23 -13.32 4.02
C TRP A 105 -9.76 -14.76 4.21
N LYS A 106 -10.10 -15.38 5.36
CA LYS A 106 -9.79 -16.76 5.67
C LYS A 106 -10.50 -17.73 4.72
N SER A 107 -11.81 -17.55 4.51
CA SER A 107 -12.61 -18.39 3.61
C SER A 107 -12.05 -18.37 2.18
N THR A 108 -11.75 -17.20 1.66
CA THR A 108 -11.16 -17.07 0.30
C THR A 108 -9.79 -17.76 0.20
N CYS A 109 -9.00 -17.70 1.28
CA CYS A 109 -7.72 -18.41 1.35
C CYS A 109 -7.91 -19.92 1.40
N GLU A 110 -8.85 -20.40 2.20
CA GLU A 110 -9.16 -21.82 2.34
C GLU A 110 -9.62 -22.42 1.02
N ASP A 111 -10.45 -21.70 0.25
CA ASP A 111 -10.86 -22.11 -1.09
C ASP A 111 -9.67 -22.33 -2.02
N LEU A 112 -8.70 -21.40 -2.05
CA LEU A 112 -7.48 -21.56 -2.83
C LEU A 112 -6.64 -22.75 -2.37
N LEU A 113 -6.47 -22.94 -1.06
CA LEU A 113 -5.64 -24.01 -0.50
C LEU A 113 -6.27 -25.40 -0.71
N ASN A 114 -7.60 -25.47 -0.81
CA ASN A 114 -8.35 -26.68 -1.11
C ASN A 114 -8.32 -27.06 -2.59
N ASP A 115 -8.09 -26.12 -3.50
CA ASP A 115 -7.98 -26.41 -4.94
C ASP A 115 -6.61 -26.99 -5.29
N ARG A 116 -6.40 -28.23 -4.86
CA ARG A 116 -5.15 -28.98 -5.12
C ARG A 116 -4.91 -29.21 -6.60
N ALA A 117 -5.96 -29.30 -7.41
CA ALA A 117 -5.85 -29.49 -8.85
C ALA A 117 -5.26 -28.23 -9.51
N LEU A 118 -5.76 -27.06 -9.12
CA LEU A 118 -5.23 -25.78 -9.58
C LEU A 118 -3.77 -25.60 -9.17
N LEU A 119 -3.44 -25.77 -7.88
CA LEU A 119 -2.07 -25.63 -7.39
C LEU A 119 -1.11 -26.58 -8.11
N LYS A 120 -1.51 -27.83 -8.35
CA LYS A 120 -0.73 -28.77 -9.15
C LYS A 120 -0.60 -28.34 -10.62
N SER A 121 -1.63 -27.68 -11.18
CA SER A 121 -1.62 -27.19 -12.58
C SER A 121 -0.62 -26.06 -12.84
N LEU A 122 -0.13 -25.40 -11.78
CA LEU A 122 0.95 -24.41 -11.90
C LEU A 122 2.25 -25.06 -12.38
N GLY A 123 2.44 -26.37 -12.09
CA GLY A 123 3.67 -27.08 -12.40
C GLY A 123 4.84 -26.59 -11.56
N ARG A 124 6.03 -26.56 -12.15
CA ARG A 124 7.21 -25.97 -11.49
C ARG A 124 7.06 -24.44 -11.45
N VAL A 125 7.08 -23.89 -10.26
CA VAL A 125 7.12 -22.45 -9.99
C VAL A 125 8.49 -22.11 -9.43
N ASP A 126 9.16 -21.10 -9.96
CA ASP A 126 10.52 -20.72 -9.56
C ASP A 126 10.52 -19.51 -8.62
N LEU A 127 9.49 -18.64 -8.69
CA LEU A 127 9.30 -17.50 -7.80
C LEU A 127 7.81 -17.15 -7.67
N ILE A 128 7.41 -16.71 -6.48
CA ILE A 128 6.09 -16.12 -6.25
C ILE A 128 6.26 -14.63 -5.93
N VAL A 129 5.45 -13.78 -6.57
CA VAL A 129 5.30 -12.36 -6.22
C VAL A 129 4.04 -12.23 -5.38
N CYS A 130 4.23 -11.95 -4.09
CA CYS A 130 3.14 -11.85 -3.12
C CYS A 130 2.72 -10.43 -2.86
N ASP A 131 1.42 -10.20 -2.81
CA ASP A 131 0.89 -8.97 -2.23
C ASP A 131 1.03 -9.01 -0.71
N ILE A 132 1.65 -7.98 -0.14
CA ILE A 132 1.89 -7.90 1.31
C ILE A 132 0.60 -7.96 2.14
N THR A 133 -0.54 -7.59 1.56
CA THR A 133 -1.83 -7.66 2.24
C THR A 133 -2.49 -9.04 2.13
N SER A 134 -1.89 -9.98 1.39
CA SER A 134 -2.36 -11.34 1.22
C SER A 134 -1.57 -12.33 2.08
N ILE A 135 -2.03 -12.58 3.32
CA ILE A 135 -1.44 -13.64 4.19
C ILE A 135 -1.49 -14.99 3.46
N CYS A 136 -2.52 -15.24 2.69
CA CYS A 136 -2.69 -16.46 1.90
C CYS A 136 -1.52 -16.73 0.93
N CYS A 137 -0.98 -15.69 0.32
CA CYS A 137 0.14 -15.85 -0.61
C CYS A 137 1.38 -16.41 0.08
N ALA A 138 1.67 -15.98 1.31
CA ALA A 138 2.77 -16.52 2.10
C ALA A 138 2.55 -18.01 2.43
N ILE A 139 1.31 -18.41 2.75
CA ILE A 139 0.95 -19.83 2.98
C ILE A 139 1.14 -20.64 1.70
N VAL A 140 0.71 -20.15 0.54
CA VAL A 140 0.90 -20.83 -0.75
C VAL A 140 2.38 -20.97 -1.08
N ALA A 141 3.19 -19.95 -0.83
CA ALA A 141 4.64 -20.00 -1.07
C ALA A 141 5.32 -21.07 -0.21
N ASP A 142 4.97 -21.17 1.08
CA ASP A 142 5.49 -22.20 1.99
C ASP A 142 4.98 -23.61 1.61
N LEU A 143 3.70 -23.74 1.24
CA LEU A 143 3.11 -24.99 0.76
C LEU A 143 3.81 -25.54 -0.48
N LEU A 144 4.14 -24.66 -1.44
CA LEU A 144 4.84 -25.02 -2.66
C LEU A 144 6.36 -25.09 -2.49
N LYS A 145 6.89 -24.68 -1.33
CA LYS A 145 8.33 -24.57 -1.02
C LYS A 145 9.07 -23.68 -2.03
N VAL A 146 8.43 -22.56 -2.41
CA VAL A 146 8.93 -21.61 -3.40
C VAL A 146 9.30 -20.31 -2.70
N ASN A 147 10.42 -19.74 -3.08
CA ASN A 147 10.81 -18.39 -2.62
C ASN A 147 9.82 -17.34 -3.12
N ARG A 148 9.67 -16.27 -2.34
CA ARG A 148 8.81 -15.16 -2.71
C ARG A 148 9.50 -13.81 -2.60
N VAL A 149 9.00 -12.86 -3.39
CA VAL A 149 9.25 -11.43 -3.30
C VAL A 149 7.93 -10.76 -2.98
N ASP A 150 7.93 -9.84 -2.02
CA ASP A 150 6.71 -9.14 -1.64
C ASP A 150 6.59 -7.81 -2.39
N LEU A 151 5.35 -7.50 -2.80
CA LEU A 151 4.95 -6.27 -3.44
C LEU A 151 3.90 -5.58 -2.57
N ALA A 152 4.03 -4.27 -2.36
CA ALA A 152 3.10 -3.48 -1.54
C ALA A 152 2.31 -2.46 -2.38
N PRO A 153 1.26 -2.85 -3.14
CA PRO A 153 0.46 -1.92 -3.93
C PRO A 153 -0.23 -0.82 -3.11
N ILE A 154 -0.37 -1.01 -1.81
CA ILE A 154 -0.86 -0.03 -0.84
C ILE A 154 0.22 0.98 -0.39
N GLY A 155 1.47 0.82 -0.84
CA GLY A 155 2.60 1.65 -0.41
C GLY A 155 3.02 1.43 1.04
N PHE A 156 3.46 2.50 1.68
CA PHE A 156 3.84 2.50 3.09
C PHE A 156 2.62 2.68 4.00
N VAL A 157 1.97 1.59 4.37
CA VAL A 157 0.90 1.58 5.39
C VAL A 157 1.49 1.08 6.71
N ASP A 158 2.20 1.99 7.38
CA ASP A 158 2.75 1.70 8.70
C ASP A 158 1.65 1.73 9.79
N PRO A 159 1.80 0.89 10.83
CA PRO A 159 2.97 0.03 11.16
C PRO A 159 3.00 -1.33 10.44
N TYR A 160 1.97 -1.68 9.69
CA TYR A 160 1.80 -3.00 9.10
C TYR A 160 3.00 -3.43 8.24
N VAL A 161 3.38 -2.58 7.27
CA VAL A 161 4.47 -2.87 6.33
C VAL A 161 5.83 -2.97 7.03
N SER A 162 6.09 -2.06 7.98
CA SER A 162 7.36 -2.05 8.72
C SER A 162 7.51 -3.23 9.68
N PHE A 163 6.42 -3.73 10.28
CA PHE A 163 6.47 -4.92 11.14
C PHE A 163 6.78 -6.19 10.37
N ILE A 164 6.14 -6.39 9.22
CA ILE A 164 6.35 -7.59 8.41
C ILE A 164 7.78 -7.64 7.89
N HIS A 165 8.30 -6.51 7.43
CA HIS A 165 9.60 -6.45 6.78
C HIS A 165 10.73 -5.96 7.70
N ASN A 166 10.44 -5.76 8.98
CA ASN A 166 11.41 -5.38 10.01
C ASN A 166 12.36 -4.25 9.58
N PHE A 167 11.79 -3.13 9.11
CA PHE A 167 12.56 -1.92 8.86
C PHE A 167 12.11 -0.78 9.79
N PRO A 168 13.00 0.20 10.07
CA PRO A 168 12.68 1.26 11.00
C PRO A 168 11.49 2.11 10.54
N SER A 169 10.52 2.33 11.44
CA SER A 169 9.44 3.30 11.24
C SER A 169 9.35 4.22 12.45
N PRO A 170 10.16 5.31 12.47
CA PRO A 170 10.24 6.21 13.61
C PRO A 170 8.94 6.95 13.84
N VAL A 171 8.17 6.53 14.85
CA VAL A 171 6.84 7.06 15.18
C VAL A 171 6.81 8.55 15.53
N ALA A 172 7.97 9.16 15.80
CA ALA A 172 8.08 10.59 16.09
C ALA A 172 7.83 11.48 14.87
N TYR A 173 8.07 10.97 13.65
CA TYR A 173 7.95 11.74 12.40
C TYR A 173 7.44 10.94 11.19
N VAL A 174 7.15 9.65 11.36
CA VAL A 174 6.48 8.83 10.36
C VAL A 174 5.04 8.61 10.83
N PRO A 175 4.05 9.27 10.20
CA PRO A 175 2.65 9.10 10.56
C PRO A 175 2.14 7.69 10.25
N ASN A 176 1.19 7.22 11.03
CA ASN A 176 0.46 6.00 10.78
C ASN A 176 -0.26 6.06 9.41
N GLY A 177 -0.22 4.95 8.67
CA GLY A 177 -0.70 4.88 7.29
C GLY A 177 -2.21 4.79 7.12
N THR A 178 -3.00 4.88 8.20
CA THR A 178 -4.47 4.73 8.14
C THR A 178 -5.23 5.94 8.68
N VAL A 179 -4.55 6.93 9.26
CA VAL A 179 -5.19 8.09 9.90
C VAL A 179 -4.69 9.42 9.34
N LYS A 180 -5.48 10.47 9.54
CA LYS A 180 -5.12 11.84 9.14
C LYS A 180 -4.14 12.44 10.15
N LEU A 181 -2.84 12.20 9.99
CA LEU A 181 -1.79 12.83 10.79
C LEU A 181 -0.87 13.65 9.90
N PRO A 182 -0.49 14.88 10.33
CA PRO A 182 0.37 15.76 9.54
C PRO A 182 1.84 15.29 9.60
N LYS A 183 2.64 15.74 8.64
CA LYS A 183 4.09 15.52 8.62
C LYS A 183 4.81 16.04 9.88
N ARG A 184 4.35 17.19 10.40
CA ARG A 184 4.87 17.79 11.64
C ARG A 184 3.86 17.62 12.76
N MET A 185 3.94 16.50 13.44
CA MET A 185 3.05 16.15 14.54
C MET A 185 3.36 16.96 15.81
N SER A 186 2.32 17.50 16.45
CA SER A 186 2.33 18.02 17.81
C SER A 186 2.62 16.90 18.83
N PHE A 187 2.81 17.24 20.11
CA PHE A 187 3.01 16.22 21.14
C PHE A 187 1.85 15.22 21.22
N LEU A 188 0.60 15.69 21.18
CA LEU A 188 -0.58 14.83 21.27
C LEU A 188 -0.73 13.94 20.03
N GLU A 189 -0.44 14.47 18.85
CA GLU A 189 -0.45 13.69 17.62
C GLU A 189 0.66 12.63 17.62
N ARG A 190 1.86 12.92 18.14
CA ARG A 190 2.91 11.88 18.32
C ARG A 190 2.49 10.82 19.32
N LEU A 191 1.83 11.20 20.43
CA LEU A 191 1.28 10.22 21.39
C LEU A 191 0.21 9.35 20.73
N GLN A 192 -0.72 9.96 20.01
CA GLN A 192 -1.72 9.24 19.22
C GLN A 192 -1.05 8.28 18.22
N ASN A 193 -0.05 8.74 17.50
CA ASN A 193 0.68 7.94 16.54
C ASN A 193 1.34 6.72 17.20
N LEU A 194 2.01 6.91 18.34
CA LEU A 194 2.62 5.81 19.10
C LEU A 194 1.58 4.77 19.55
N LEU A 195 0.44 5.23 20.08
CA LEU A 195 -0.63 4.32 20.52
C LEU A 195 -1.21 3.52 19.36
N LEU A 196 -1.38 4.15 18.18
CA LEU A 196 -1.84 3.47 16.97
C LEU A 196 -0.82 2.45 16.44
N TYR A 197 0.48 2.72 16.57
CA TYR A 197 1.52 1.75 16.22
C TYR A 197 1.49 0.53 17.14
N ILE A 198 1.36 0.73 18.45
CA ILE A 198 1.22 -0.37 19.42
C ILE A 198 -0.05 -1.16 19.14
N LEU A 199 -1.18 -0.47 18.93
CA LEU A 199 -2.45 -1.11 18.60
C LEU A 199 -2.35 -1.91 17.30
N GLY A 200 -1.74 -1.35 16.25
CA GLY A 200 -1.54 -2.03 14.97
C GLY A 200 -0.74 -3.32 15.11
N TYR A 201 0.32 -3.31 15.93
CA TYR A 201 1.08 -4.52 16.24
C TYR A 201 0.24 -5.58 16.95
N VAL A 202 -0.47 -5.17 18.02
CA VAL A 202 -1.34 -6.07 18.80
C VAL A 202 -2.44 -6.66 17.91
N MET A 203 -3.07 -5.82 17.07
CA MET A 203 -4.11 -6.30 16.15
C MET A 203 -3.54 -7.28 15.12
N HIS A 204 -2.36 -7.01 14.57
CA HIS A 204 -1.72 -7.92 13.62
C HIS A 204 -1.44 -9.29 14.24
N GLU A 205 -0.68 -9.34 15.33
CA GLU A 205 -0.20 -10.59 15.92
C GLU A 205 -1.31 -11.41 16.63
N PHE A 206 -2.25 -10.73 17.30
CA PHE A 206 -3.22 -11.42 18.17
C PHE A 206 -4.64 -11.50 17.59
N VAL A 207 -4.93 -10.76 16.51
CA VAL A 207 -6.28 -10.74 15.94
C VAL A 207 -6.29 -11.20 14.48
N PHE A 208 -5.37 -10.70 13.66
CA PHE A 208 -5.39 -11.00 12.22
C PHE A 208 -4.62 -12.28 11.87
N MET A 209 -3.52 -12.58 12.55
CA MET A 209 -2.70 -13.76 12.25
C MET A 209 -3.32 -15.09 12.72
N PRO A 210 -3.91 -15.22 13.93
CA PRO A 210 -4.35 -16.51 14.46
C PRO A 210 -5.33 -17.30 13.59
N PRO A 211 -6.34 -16.69 12.92
CA PRO A 211 -7.23 -17.43 12.03
C PRO A 211 -6.51 -18.09 10.84
N PHE A 212 -5.40 -17.52 10.40
CA PHE A 212 -4.59 -18.05 9.31
C PHE A 212 -3.51 -19.02 9.80
N GLU A 213 -3.07 -18.93 11.04
CA GLU A 213 -2.17 -19.89 11.68
C GLU A 213 -2.77 -21.30 11.67
N ASP A 214 -4.05 -21.43 12.03
CA ASP A 214 -4.77 -22.71 12.00
C ASP A 214 -4.87 -23.26 10.57
N LEU A 215 -5.14 -22.38 9.60
CA LEU A 215 -5.24 -22.73 8.20
C LEU A 215 -3.88 -23.22 7.68
N TRP A 216 -2.81 -22.49 7.98
CA TRP A 216 -1.45 -22.88 7.62
C TRP A 216 -1.07 -24.24 8.21
N ARG A 217 -1.27 -24.47 9.52
CA ARG A 217 -0.99 -25.75 10.19
C ARG A 217 -1.78 -26.92 9.59
N THR A 218 -2.99 -26.64 9.11
CA THR A 218 -3.85 -27.64 8.47
C THR A 218 -3.30 -28.08 7.11
N HIS A 219 -2.84 -27.15 6.30
CA HIS A 219 -2.47 -27.38 4.90
C HIS A 219 -0.96 -27.62 4.68
N VAL A 220 -0.08 -27.06 5.50
CA VAL A 220 1.38 -27.14 5.40
C VAL A 220 1.94 -27.98 6.53
N LYS A 221 2.23 -29.28 6.25
CA LYS A 221 2.69 -30.23 7.29
C LYS A 221 4.21 -30.20 7.48
N ASP A 222 4.97 -29.94 6.40
CA ASP A 222 6.44 -30.03 6.38
C ASP A 222 7.08 -28.63 6.25
N SER A 223 6.60 -27.65 7.01
CA SER A 223 7.22 -26.33 7.05
C SER A 223 8.51 -26.35 7.88
N LYS A 224 9.49 -25.57 7.46
CA LYS A 224 10.70 -25.30 8.23
C LYS A 224 10.50 -24.22 9.31
N PHE A 225 9.36 -23.53 9.28
CA PHE A 225 9.03 -22.44 10.18
C PHE A 225 8.21 -22.93 11.37
N SER A 226 8.33 -22.26 12.50
CA SER A 226 7.63 -22.61 13.75
C SER A 226 6.26 -21.92 13.88
N SER A 227 6.07 -20.82 13.15
CA SER A 227 4.83 -20.03 13.16
C SER A 227 4.56 -19.39 11.79
N LEU A 228 3.30 -19.05 11.53
CA LEU A 228 2.92 -18.32 10.31
C LEU A 228 3.53 -16.91 10.28
N SER A 229 3.71 -16.26 11.44
CA SER A 229 4.42 -14.98 11.52
C SER A 229 5.86 -15.08 11.01
N GLU A 230 6.55 -16.19 11.28
CA GLU A 230 7.88 -16.45 10.68
C GLU A 230 7.81 -16.65 9.17
N VAL A 231 6.83 -17.44 8.68
CA VAL A 231 6.59 -17.60 7.24
C VAL A 231 6.38 -16.25 6.59
N PHE A 232 5.54 -15.42 7.19
CA PHE A 232 5.16 -14.12 6.63
C PHE A 232 6.32 -13.12 6.61
N ARG A 233 7.24 -13.21 7.57
CA ARG A 233 8.48 -12.40 7.63
C ARG A 233 9.61 -12.96 6.78
N ALA A 234 9.56 -14.22 6.37
CA ALA A 234 10.64 -14.91 5.64
C ALA A 234 10.70 -14.56 4.16
N THR A 235 10.66 -13.28 3.83
CA THR A 235 10.86 -12.76 2.46
C THR A 235 12.12 -11.90 2.41
N GLY A 236 12.87 -11.99 1.31
CA GLY A 236 14.13 -11.25 1.16
C GLY A 236 13.96 -9.85 0.61
N LEU A 237 12.95 -9.62 -0.23
CA LEU A 237 12.72 -8.36 -0.92
C LEU A 237 11.28 -7.86 -0.71
N LEU A 238 11.18 -6.54 -0.50
CA LEU A 238 9.93 -5.79 -0.54
C LEU A 238 10.02 -4.73 -1.63
N ILE A 239 9.10 -4.77 -2.60
CA ILE A 239 8.96 -3.77 -3.66
C ILE A 239 7.78 -2.87 -3.33
N ILE A 240 8.00 -1.57 -3.28
CA ILE A 240 6.98 -0.57 -2.92
C ILE A 240 6.78 0.38 -4.12
N PRO A 241 5.63 0.32 -4.79
CA PRO A 241 5.30 1.20 -5.90
C PRO A 241 4.82 2.57 -5.40
N ASN A 242 5.72 3.33 -4.80
CA ASN A 242 5.45 4.64 -4.23
C ASN A 242 6.60 5.62 -4.54
N ASP A 243 6.45 6.91 -4.20
CA ASP A 243 7.45 7.93 -4.45
C ASP A 243 7.53 8.98 -3.33
N PHE A 244 8.75 9.30 -2.90
CA PHE A 244 8.99 10.32 -1.86
C PHE A 244 8.79 11.77 -2.33
N ALA A 245 8.49 11.99 -3.60
CA ALA A 245 7.98 13.27 -4.05
C ALA A 245 6.60 13.58 -3.46
N LEU A 246 5.86 12.53 -3.03
CA LEU A 246 4.55 12.62 -2.40
C LEU A 246 4.55 12.04 -0.99
N ASP A 247 5.19 10.89 -0.77
CA ASP A 247 5.18 10.22 0.54
C ASP A 247 6.20 10.85 1.52
N PHE A 248 6.05 10.56 2.80
CA PHE A 248 6.93 11.06 3.85
C PHE A 248 8.25 10.28 3.87
N PRO A 249 9.41 10.95 3.71
CA PRO A 249 10.71 10.31 3.78
C PRO A 249 10.94 9.60 5.12
N ARG A 250 11.46 8.38 5.04
CA ARG A 250 11.71 7.50 6.18
C ARG A 250 12.93 6.61 5.95
N PRO A 251 13.57 6.10 7.00
CA PRO A 251 14.62 5.09 6.84
C PRO A 251 14.00 3.73 6.44
N PHE A 252 14.74 2.96 5.68
CA PHE A 252 14.41 1.56 5.34
C PHE A 252 15.67 0.75 5.05
N GLY A 253 15.57 -0.58 5.14
CA GLY A 253 16.68 -1.50 4.92
C GLY A 253 17.00 -1.73 3.44
N ALA A 254 18.15 -2.34 3.19
CA ALA A 254 18.62 -2.66 1.83
C ALA A 254 17.66 -3.58 1.04
N HIS A 255 16.82 -4.34 1.72
CA HIS A 255 15.81 -5.23 1.14
C HIS A 255 14.55 -4.50 0.64
N VAL A 256 14.34 -3.24 1.03
CA VAL A 256 13.17 -2.45 0.61
C VAL A 256 13.52 -1.64 -0.64
N LYS A 257 12.72 -1.77 -1.70
CA LYS A 257 12.93 -1.12 -3.01
C LYS A 257 11.73 -0.25 -3.36
N VAL A 258 11.93 1.07 -3.37
CA VAL A 258 10.91 2.06 -3.72
C VAL A 258 11.05 2.39 -5.20
N VAL A 259 10.18 1.79 -6.02
CA VAL A 259 10.33 1.80 -7.49
C VAL A 259 9.50 2.88 -8.20
N GLY A 260 8.68 3.64 -7.47
CA GLY A 260 7.78 4.62 -8.08
C GLY A 260 6.43 4.02 -8.49
N PRO A 261 5.50 4.87 -8.96
CA PRO A 261 4.14 4.46 -9.30
C PRO A 261 4.11 3.57 -10.56
N ILE A 262 3.60 2.35 -10.43
CA ILE A 262 3.57 1.37 -11.52
C ILE A 262 2.44 1.63 -12.52
N LEU A 263 1.24 2.03 -12.07
CA LEU A 263 0.08 2.14 -12.94
C LEU A 263 0.13 3.32 -13.92
N PRO A 264 0.54 4.54 -13.52
CA PRO A 264 0.50 5.66 -14.45
C PRO A 264 1.47 5.47 -15.63
N GLU A 265 1.03 5.95 -16.79
CA GLU A 265 1.82 5.93 -18.03
C GLU A 265 1.45 7.16 -18.91
N LYS A 266 2.15 7.34 -20.00
CA LYS A 266 1.79 8.37 -20.98
C LYS A 266 0.35 8.14 -21.45
N PRO A 267 -0.49 9.20 -21.52
CA PRO A 267 -1.89 9.05 -21.90
C PRO A 267 -2.01 8.58 -23.36
N LYS A 268 -2.99 7.74 -23.60
CA LYS A 268 -3.43 7.31 -24.92
C LYS A 268 -4.60 8.17 -25.39
N LEU A 269 -4.94 8.07 -26.67
CA LEU A 269 -6.13 8.72 -27.21
C LEU A 269 -7.38 8.16 -26.53
N LEU A 270 -8.28 9.05 -26.16
CA LEU A 270 -9.55 8.68 -25.56
C LEU A 270 -10.49 8.02 -26.58
N PRO A 271 -11.40 7.17 -26.13
CA PRO A 271 -12.53 6.72 -26.94
C PRO A 271 -13.34 7.90 -27.48
N SER A 272 -13.85 7.77 -28.73
CA SER A 272 -14.51 8.85 -29.44
C SER A 272 -15.72 9.44 -28.68
N ASP A 273 -16.44 8.64 -27.93
CA ASP A 273 -17.60 9.07 -27.13
C ASP A 273 -17.21 10.00 -25.98
N LYS A 274 -16.02 9.84 -25.40
CA LYS A 274 -15.48 10.70 -24.36
C LYS A 274 -14.83 11.95 -24.95
N GLU A 275 -14.05 11.78 -26.02
CA GLU A 275 -13.45 12.90 -26.73
C GLU A 275 -14.49 13.88 -27.26
N SER A 276 -15.56 13.36 -27.91
CA SER A 276 -16.68 14.19 -28.38
C SER A 276 -17.38 14.92 -27.23
N PHE A 277 -17.60 14.25 -26.10
CA PHE A 277 -18.21 14.89 -24.92
C PHE A 277 -17.33 16.03 -24.38
N ILE A 278 -16.01 15.85 -24.33
CA ILE A 278 -15.07 16.87 -23.84
C ILE A 278 -15.03 18.07 -24.82
N SER A 279 -15.06 17.83 -26.12
CA SER A 279 -14.92 18.85 -27.15
C SER A 279 -16.23 19.59 -27.47
N ASP A 280 -17.41 19.08 -27.03
CA ASP A 280 -18.70 19.67 -27.35
C ASP A 280 -19.02 20.90 -26.48
N GLY A 281 -19.54 21.98 -27.10
CA GLY A 281 -20.01 23.20 -26.43
C GLY A 281 -18.88 24.08 -25.85
N ASP A 282 -19.27 25.04 -25.00
CA ASP A 282 -18.41 26.15 -24.55
C ASP A 282 -17.51 25.82 -23.34
N LEU A 283 -17.82 24.72 -22.63
CA LEU A 283 -17.04 24.33 -21.44
C LEU A 283 -15.79 23.56 -21.86
N THR A 284 -14.62 24.13 -21.64
CA THR A 284 -13.31 23.58 -22.05
C THR A 284 -12.56 22.87 -20.93
N GLU A 285 -13.02 22.98 -19.69
CA GLU A 285 -12.40 22.36 -18.51
C GLU A 285 -13.11 21.07 -18.12
N LEU A 286 -12.33 20.07 -17.71
CA LEU A 286 -12.82 18.77 -17.28
C LEU A 286 -12.50 18.50 -15.82
N VAL A 287 -13.49 18.05 -15.08
CA VAL A 287 -13.36 17.44 -13.77
C VAL A 287 -13.56 15.93 -13.91
N VAL A 288 -12.58 15.14 -13.51
CA VAL A 288 -12.66 13.68 -13.48
C VAL A 288 -13.08 13.26 -12.08
N VAL A 289 -14.09 12.37 -11.96
CA VAL A 289 -14.62 11.91 -10.66
C VAL A 289 -14.55 10.39 -10.58
N SER A 290 -13.87 9.86 -9.55
CA SER A 290 -13.76 8.42 -9.33
C SER A 290 -13.56 8.07 -7.86
N PHE A 291 -14.44 7.23 -7.33
CA PHE A 291 -14.36 6.69 -5.97
C PHE A 291 -13.83 5.24 -5.95
N GLY A 292 -12.96 4.89 -6.90
CA GLY A 292 -12.29 3.59 -6.96
C GLY A 292 -13.10 2.51 -7.69
N THR A 293 -12.84 1.25 -7.33
CA THR A 293 -13.39 0.08 -8.04
C THR A 293 -14.21 -0.84 -7.14
N VAL A 294 -14.12 -0.69 -5.82
CA VAL A 294 -14.71 -1.63 -4.86
C VAL A 294 -16.13 -1.23 -4.49
N ILE A 295 -16.37 0.03 -4.13
CA ILE A 295 -17.69 0.47 -3.71
C ILE A 295 -18.52 0.92 -4.92
N SER A 296 -19.65 0.27 -5.11
CA SER A 296 -20.69 0.62 -6.10
C SER A 296 -22.00 1.05 -5.42
N ASN A 297 -22.30 0.50 -4.25
CA ASN A 297 -23.55 0.74 -3.52
C ASN A 297 -23.38 1.81 -2.44
N PHE A 298 -23.27 3.06 -2.88
CA PHE A 298 -23.25 4.21 -1.97
C PHE A 298 -24.65 4.53 -1.43
N LYS A 299 -24.71 5.12 -0.23
CA LYS A 299 -25.95 5.63 0.34
C LYS A 299 -26.57 6.70 -0.55
N PRO A 300 -27.92 6.76 -0.65
CA PRO A 300 -28.61 7.77 -1.48
C PRO A 300 -28.18 9.21 -1.17
N GLU A 301 -27.97 9.54 0.13
CA GLU A 301 -27.56 10.87 0.57
C GLU A 301 -26.16 11.25 0.08
N PHE A 302 -25.26 10.25 0.01
CA PHE A 302 -23.93 10.43 -0.55
C PHE A 302 -24.00 10.75 -2.04
N VAL A 303 -24.74 9.93 -2.80
CA VAL A 303 -24.91 10.09 -4.26
C VAL A 303 -25.56 11.43 -4.58
N ASP A 304 -26.61 11.80 -3.84
CA ASP A 304 -27.34 13.06 -4.02
C ASP A 304 -26.43 14.28 -3.74
N SER A 305 -25.64 14.23 -2.65
CA SER A 305 -24.72 15.31 -2.31
C SER A 305 -23.63 15.51 -3.37
N ILE A 306 -23.06 14.41 -3.88
CA ILE A 306 -22.07 14.47 -4.96
C ILE A 306 -22.70 15.00 -6.24
N ALA A 307 -23.83 14.42 -6.69
CA ALA A 307 -24.49 14.80 -7.93
C ALA A 307 -24.89 16.28 -7.94
N LYS A 308 -25.59 16.75 -6.89
CA LYS A 308 -26.02 18.15 -6.77
C LYS A 308 -24.82 19.11 -6.67
N GLY A 309 -23.74 18.70 -6.02
CA GLY A 309 -22.53 19.49 -5.97
C GLY A 309 -21.86 19.62 -7.34
N LEU A 310 -21.75 18.52 -8.10
CA LEU A 310 -21.20 18.51 -9.45
C LEU A 310 -22.04 19.33 -10.44
N MET A 311 -23.37 19.33 -10.29
CA MET A 311 -24.28 20.12 -11.15
C MET A 311 -24.03 21.65 -11.05
N GLN A 312 -23.40 22.13 -9.98
CA GLN A 312 -23.10 23.55 -9.78
C GLN A 312 -21.71 23.95 -10.29
N VAL A 313 -20.89 22.97 -10.74
CA VAL A 313 -19.55 23.24 -11.24
C VAL A 313 -19.61 23.69 -12.71
N PRO A 314 -18.99 24.83 -13.10
CA PRO A 314 -19.03 25.34 -14.46
C PRO A 314 -17.96 24.67 -15.34
N SER A 315 -17.91 23.34 -15.32
CA SER A 315 -16.95 22.51 -16.08
C SER A 315 -17.65 21.25 -16.56
N LYS A 316 -17.05 20.59 -17.55
CA LYS A 316 -17.47 19.24 -17.91
C LYS A 316 -17.04 18.27 -16.81
N VAL A 317 -17.84 17.25 -16.59
CA VAL A 317 -17.60 16.23 -15.58
C VAL A 317 -17.72 14.85 -16.20
N ILE A 318 -16.71 14.02 -16.04
CA ILE A 318 -16.82 12.58 -16.31
C ILE A 318 -16.78 11.87 -14.96
N TRP A 319 -17.88 11.22 -14.61
CA TRP A 319 -18.04 10.56 -13.33
C TRP A 319 -18.14 9.05 -13.49
N LYS A 320 -17.16 8.32 -12.96
CA LYS A 320 -17.23 6.86 -12.87
C LYS A 320 -18.17 6.47 -11.73
N TYR A 321 -19.30 5.89 -12.10
CA TYR A 321 -20.33 5.43 -11.17
C TYR A 321 -20.90 4.09 -11.62
N LYS A 322 -20.85 3.08 -10.74
CA LYS A 322 -21.35 1.72 -11.01
C LYS A 322 -22.64 1.39 -10.25
N GLY A 323 -23.10 2.31 -9.38
CA GLY A 323 -24.31 2.11 -8.57
C GLY A 323 -25.60 2.22 -9.36
N GLU A 324 -26.72 2.18 -8.65
CA GLU A 324 -28.05 2.31 -9.23
C GLU A 324 -28.26 3.70 -9.83
N LEU A 325 -28.52 3.77 -11.14
CA LEU A 325 -28.76 5.04 -11.84
C LEU A 325 -30.01 5.76 -11.34
N SER A 326 -30.97 5.05 -10.74
CA SER A 326 -32.18 5.60 -10.10
C SER A 326 -31.87 6.52 -8.90
N LEU A 327 -30.69 6.39 -8.29
CA LEU A 327 -30.24 7.27 -7.21
C LEU A 327 -29.74 8.64 -7.71
N LEU A 328 -29.48 8.76 -9.01
CA LEU A 328 -29.05 10.04 -9.60
C LEU A 328 -30.26 10.97 -9.78
N PRO A 329 -30.08 12.30 -9.62
CA PRO A 329 -31.13 13.26 -9.93
C PRO A 329 -31.67 13.11 -11.37
N GLN A 330 -32.98 13.10 -11.54
CA GLN A 330 -33.60 12.99 -12.86
C GLN A 330 -33.23 14.13 -13.83
N ASN A 331 -32.92 15.29 -13.27
CA ASN A 331 -32.47 16.49 -13.99
C ASN A 331 -30.97 16.68 -13.99
N LEU A 332 -30.18 15.58 -14.00
CA LEU A 332 -28.74 15.66 -14.05
C LEU A 332 -28.27 16.55 -15.20
N SER A 333 -27.38 17.48 -14.91
CA SER A 333 -26.94 18.49 -15.87
C SER A 333 -26.21 17.85 -17.07
N LYS A 334 -26.43 18.40 -18.29
CA LYS A 334 -25.84 17.89 -19.54
C LYS A 334 -24.30 17.96 -19.58
N ASN A 335 -23.68 18.76 -18.73
CA ASN A 335 -22.23 18.81 -18.58
C ASN A 335 -21.65 17.64 -17.77
N ILE A 336 -22.49 16.72 -17.28
CA ILE A 336 -22.08 15.54 -16.52
C ILE A 336 -22.32 14.28 -17.34
N LYS A 337 -21.24 13.55 -17.65
CA LYS A 337 -21.29 12.22 -18.27
C LYS A 337 -21.00 11.16 -17.21
N VAL A 338 -21.98 10.32 -16.89
CA VAL A 338 -21.83 9.18 -15.99
C VAL A 338 -21.42 7.96 -16.79
N VAL A 339 -20.39 7.26 -16.34
CA VAL A 339 -19.88 6.06 -17.00
C VAL A 339 -19.60 4.94 -15.99
N PRO A 340 -19.89 3.67 -16.31
CA PRO A 340 -19.58 2.56 -15.40
C PRO A 340 -18.08 2.26 -15.32
N TRP A 341 -17.34 2.62 -16.39
CA TRP A 341 -15.89 2.48 -16.50
C TRP A 341 -15.28 3.63 -17.29
N MET A 342 -14.07 4.03 -16.93
CA MET A 342 -13.30 5.04 -17.65
C MET A 342 -11.81 4.69 -17.73
N GLU A 343 -11.15 5.15 -18.76
CA GLU A 343 -9.70 5.12 -18.93
C GLU A 343 -9.06 6.23 -18.06
N GLN A 344 -9.01 5.99 -16.74
CA GLN A 344 -8.65 7.02 -15.74
C GLN A 344 -7.31 7.66 -16.02
N ASN A 345 -6.27 6.84 -16.31
CA ASN A 345 -4.94 7.36 -16.67
C ASN A 345 -5.00 8.33 -17.85
N ASP A 346 -5.73 7.98 -18.90
CA ASP A 346 -5.77 8.74 -20.15
C ASP A 346 -6.60 10.03 -19.98
N LEU A 347 -7.70 9.95 -19.25
CA LEU A 347 -8.51 11.13 -18.86
C LEU A 347 -7.71 12.10 -17.97
N LEU A 348 -6.94 11.60 -17.01
CA LEU A 348 -6.10 12.45 -16.17
C LEU A 348 -4.96 13.10 -16.98
N GLY A 349 -4.47 12.42 -18.01
CA GLY A 349 -3.47 12.97 -18.92
C GLY A 349 -4.01 13.90 -20.01
N HIS A 350 -5.34 14.05 -20.13
CA HIS A 350 -5.96 14.89 -21.15
C HIS A 350 -5.81 16.38 -20.81
N ALA A 351 -5.56 17.22 -21.81
CA ALA A 351 -5.27 18.65 -21.66
C ALA A 351 -6.40 19.45 -20.98
N ALA A 352 -7.66 19.02 -21.19
CA ALA A 352 -8.82 19.64 -20.58
C ALA A 352 -8.94 19.34 -19.08
N THR A 353 -8.31 18.29 -18.57
CA THR A 353 -8.48 17.89 -17.16
C THR A 353 -7.80 18.88 -16.23
N LYS A 354 -8.59 19.46 -15.30
CA LYS A 354 -8.14 20.47 -14.34
C LYS A 354 -8.21 19.98 -12.90
N VAL A 355 -9.17 19.12 -12.55
CA VAL A 355 -9.35 18.60 -11.20
C VAL A 355 -9.67 17.12 -11.24
N PHE A 356 -9.09 16.38 -10.29
CA PHE A 356 -9.45 15.00 -10.02
C PHE A 356 -10.14 14.88 -8.67
N PHE A 357 -11.43 14.55 -8.66
CA PHE A 357 -12.18 14.28 -7.44
C PHE A 357 -12.16 12.78 -7.16
N THR A 358 -11.53 12.39 -6.07
CA THR A 358 -11.22 10.98 -5.78
C THR A 358 -11.43 10.62 -4.31
N HIS A 359 -11.56 9.32 -4.03
CA HIS A 359 -11.61 8.78 -2.66
C HIS A 359 -10.24 8.73 -1.95
N GLY A 360 -9.15 8.92 -2.68
CA GLY A 360 -7.81 8.91 -2.05
C GLY A 360 -7.11 7.55 -2.01
N GLY A 361 -7.57 6.56 -2.75
CA GLY A 361 -6.82 5.31 -2.92
C GLY A 361 -5.44 5.57 -3.54
N LEU A 362 -4.39 4.92 -3.04
CA LEU A 362 -3.00 5.24 -3.40
C LEU A 362 -2.76 5.29 -4.91
N ASN A 363 -3.22 4.29 -5.66
CA ASN A 363 -3.02 4.25 -7.11
C ASN A 363 -3.67 5.46 -7.81
N SER A 364 -4.88 5.86 -7.40
CA SER A 364 -5.56 7.04 -7.96
C SER A 364 -4.81 8.34 -7.66
N ILE A 365 -4.29 8.47 -6.43
CA ILE A 365 -3.47 9.63 -6.06
C ILE A 365 -2.17 9.68 -6.88
N LEU A 366 -1.52 8.54 -7.03
CA LEU A 366 -0.28 8.45 -7.83
C LEU A 366 -0.53 8.75 -9.32
N GLU A 367 -1.67 8.32 -9.88
CA GLU A 367 -2.07 8.68 -11.25
C GLU A 367 -2.31 10.20 -11.38
N GLY A 368 -3.11 10.80 -10.47
CA GLY A 368 -3.34 12.24 -10.46
C GLY A 368 -2.05 13.04 -10.32
N THR A 369 -1.16 12.58 -9.43
CA THR A 369 0.14 13.22 -9.20
C THR A 369 1.07 13.08 -10.42
N TYR A 370 1.11 11.91 -11.06
CA TYR A 370 1.91 11.67 -12.26
C TYR A 370 1.51 12.63 -13.41
N HIS A 371 0.22 12.85 -13.61
CA HIS A 371 -0.29 13.77 -14.63
C HIS A 371 -0.30 15.24 -14.19
N GLY A 372 0.11 15.53 -12.95
CA GLY A 372 0.15 16.90 -12.43
C GLY A 372 -1.25 17.51 -12.29
N ILE A 373 -2.25 16.70 -11.96
CA ILE A 373 -3.64 17.14 -11.76
C ILE A 373 -3.89 17.35 -10.26
N PRO A 374 -4.30 18.56 -9.87
CA PRO A 374 -4.68 18.81 -8.47
C PRO A 374 -5.96 18.07 -8.11
N MET A 375 -6.12 17.77 -6.81
CA MET A 375 -7.12 16.82 -6.34
C MET A 375 -8.07 17.39 -5.29
N VAL A 376 -9.33 16.96 -5.35
CA VAL A 376 -10.25 16.99 -4.22
C VAL A 376 -10.33 15.56 -3.70
N VAL A 377 -10.03 15.34 -2.42
CA VAL A 377 -9.98 14.00 -1.84
C VAL A 377 -11.07 13.83 -0.79
N LEU A 378 -11.93 12.84 -0.97
CA LEU A 378 -12.96 12.43 -0.01
C LEU A 378 -12.63 11.01 0.50
N PRO A 379 -11.82 10.88 1.55
CA PRO A 379 -11.41 9.58 2.05
C PRO A 379 -12.58 8.82 2.69
N LEU A 380 -12.71 7.54 2.37
CA LEU A 380 -13.81 6.69 2.81
C LEU A 380 -13.34 5.65 3.86
N PHE A 381 -12.21 4.96 3.62
CA PHE A 381 -11.72 3.87 4.49
C PHE A 381 -10.22 3.58 4.27
N GLY A 382 -9.66 2.69 5.10
CA GLY A 382 -8.33 2.11 4.92
C GLY A 382 -7.18 3.13 4.98
N ASP A 383 -6.34 3.13 3.95
CA ASP A 383 -5.19 4.02 3.77
C ASP A 383 -5.56 5.43 3.25
N GLN A 384 -6.80 5.62 2.81
CA GLN A 384 -7.24 6.84 2.14
C GLN A 384 -7.12 8.11 3.01
N PRO A 385 -7.41 8.08 4.34
CA PRO A 385 -7.21 9.24 5.21
C PRO A 385 -5.75 9.72 5.26
N ALA A 386 -4.80 8.78 5.35
CA ALA A 386 -3.37 9.11 5.35
C ALA A 386 -2.91 9.62 3.97
N ASN A 387 -3.39 9.01 2.89
CA ASN A 387 -3.09 9.45 1.53
C ASN A 387 -3.64 10.85 1.24
N ALA A 388 -4.85 11.18 1.76
CA ALA A 388 -5.42 12.52 1.65
C ALA A 388 -4.52 13.56 2.34
N MET A 389 -3.95 13.23 3.51
CA MET A 389 -2.98 14.11 4.17
C MET A 389 -1.72 14.34 3.34
N LYS A 390 -1.21 13.33 2.64
CA LYS A 390 -0.06 13.50 1.73
C LYS A 390 -0.37 14.50 0.61
N VAL A 391 -1.57 14.43 0.03
CA VAL A 391 -2.07 15.39 -0.99
C VAL A 391 -2.13 16.80 -0.42
N GLN A 392 -2.69 16.97 0.77
CA GLN A 392 -2.82 18.27 1.43
C GLN A 392 -1.46 18.85 1.82
N GLU A 393 -0.57 18.05 2.42
CA GLU A 393 0.78 18.47 2.81
C GLU A 393 1.67 18.84 1.62
N ALA A 394 1.50 18.14 0.49
CA ALA A 394 2.14 18.51 -0.77
C ALA A 394 1.55 19.79 -1.38
N GLY A 395 0.40 20.24 -0.89
CA GLY A 395 -0.34 21.41 -1.39
C GLY A 395 -0.88 21.21 -2.81
N ILE A 396 -1.19 19.96 -3.18
CA ILE A 396 -1.71 19.59 -4.51
C ILE A 396 -3.21 19.27 -4.48
N GLY A 397 -3.89 19.56 -3.37
CA GLY A 397 -5.33 19.36 -3.27
C GLY A 397 -5.88 19.65 -1.89
N VAL A 398 -7.20 19.45 -1.75
CA VAL A 398 -7.98 19.69 -0.54
C VAL A 398 -8.67 18.40 -0.10
N ILE A 399 -8.99 18.30 1.20
CA ILE A 399 -9.68 17.15 1.79
C ILE A 399 -11.12 17.55 2.11
N LEU A 400 -12.08 16.74 1.66
CA LEU A 400 -13.47 16.80 2.11
C LEU A 400 -13.67 15.88 3.31
N ASP A 401 -14.61 16.27 4.17
CA ASP A 401 -15.03 15.47 5.31
C ASP A 401 -16.33 14.71 4.96
N LEU A 402 -16.28 13.39 5.07
CA LEU A 402 -17.42 12.52 4.80
C LEU A 402 -18.60 12.79 5.75
N GLN A 403 -18.31 13.14 7.02
CA GLN A 403 -19.36 13.38 8.03
C GLN A 403 -20.12 14.69 7.79
N ASN A 404 -19.50 15.66 7.13
CA ASN A 404 -20.06 16.96 6.81
C ASN A 404 -20.27 17.16 5.30
N LEU A 405 -20.48 16.07 4.56
CA LEU A 405 -20.63 16.11 3.11
C LEU A 405 -21.95 16.75 2.71
N THR A 406 -21.88 17.88 2.00
CA THR A 406 -23.02 18.59 1.44
C THR A 406 -22.75 18.96 -0.03
N PRO A 407 -23.78 19.22 -0.85
CA PRO A 407 -23.58 19.69 -2.22
C PRO A 407 -22.67 20.94 -2.30
N ASN A 408 -22.88 21.90 -1.42
CA ASN A 408 -22.08 23.12 -1.38
C ASN A 408 -20.61 22.85 -1.00
N ALA A 409 -20.36 21.90 -0.08
CA ALA A 409 -18.99 21.51 0.27
C ALA A 409 -18.26 20.93 -0.94
N VAL A 410 -18.92 20.06 -1.72
CA VAL A 410 -18.38 19.48 -2.97
C VAL A 410 -18.07 20.58 -3.98
N THR A 411 -19.05 21.45 -4.26
CA THR A 411 -18.91 22.56 -5.21
C THR A 411 -17.75 23.47 -4.82
N ASN A 412 -17.72 23.92 -3.56
CA ASN A 412 -16.72 24.86 -3.07
C ASN A 412 -15.31 24.27 -3.14
N ALA A 413 -15.13 23.00 -2.77
CA ALA A 413 -13.83 22.34 -2.84
C ALA A 413 -13.33 22.23 -4.29
N ILE A 414 -14.19 21.87 -5.24
CA ILE A 414 -13.81 21.81 -6.66
C ILE A 414 -13.47 23.22 -7.17
N LEU A 415 -14.29 24.22 -6.86
CA LEU A 415 -14.06 25.60 -7.28
C LEU A 415 -12.79 26.21 -6.65
N GLU A 416 -12.48 25.88 -5.41
CA GLU A 416 -11.23 26.28 -4.76
C GLU A 416 -10.02 25.80 -5.56
N VAL A 417 -10.01 24.49 -5.88
CA VAL A 417 -8.91 23.89 -6.62
C VAL A 417 -8.83 24.40 -8.07
N LEU A 418 -9.97 24.63 -8.73
CA LEU A 418 -10.03 25.19 -10.10
C LEU A 418 -9.52 26.62 -10.18
N ARG A 419 -9.87 27.46 -9.21
CA ARG A 419 -9.59 28.92 -9.24
C ARG A 419 -8.22 29.30 -8.70
N ASN A 420 -7.63 28.45 -7.85
CA ASN A 420 -6.33 28.74 -7.25
C ASN A 420 -5.22 27.98 -7.99
N SER A 421 -4.51 28.70 -8.89
CA SER A 421 -3.44 28.15 -9.71
C SER A 421 -2.31 27.50 -8.92
N SER A 422 -2.14 27.87 -7.64
CA SER A 422 -1.07 27.33 -6.79
C SER A 422 -1.14 25.81 -6.61
N TYR A 423 -2.35 25.23 -6.63
CA TYR A 423 -2.52 23.78 -6.59
C TYR A 423 -1.97 23.12 -7.86
N LYS A 424 -2.27 23.69 -9.03
CA LYS A 424 -1.79 23.20 -10.32
C LYS A 424 -0.27 23.31 -10.44
N GLU A 425 0.30 24.45 -10.09
CA GLU A 425 1.75 24.67 -10.12
C GLU A 425 2.51 23.68 -9.25
N LYS A 426 2.01 23.43 -8.03
CA LYS A 426 2.59 22.45 -7.12
C LYS A 426 2.42 21.02 -7.65
N ALA A 427 1.23 20.67 -8.18
CA ALA A 427 0.96 19.35 -8.75
C ALA A 427 1.90 19.07 -9.94
N GLU A 428 2.13 20.04 -10.82
CA GLU A 428 3.10 19.92 -11.91
C GLU A 428 4.54 19.78 -11.42
N ARG A 429 4.89 20.47 -10.34
CA ARG A 429 6.22 20.32 -9.72
C ARG A 429 6.43 18.91 -9.20
N VAL A 430 5.47 18.36 -8.47
CA VAL A 430 5.55 16.98 -7.95
C VAL A 430 5.54 15.97 -9.09
N SER A 431 4.72 16.19 -10.13
CA SER A 431 4.68 15.36 -11.34
C SER A 431 6.06 15.28 -12.01
N ARG A 432 6.76 16.41 -12.15
CA ARG A 432 8.13 16.42 -12.73
C ARG A 432 9.09 15.57 -11.91
N LEU A 433 9.01 15.60 -10.58
CA LEU A 433 9.86 14.79 -9.71
C LEU A 433 9.58 13.29 -9.90
N ILE A 434 8.31 12.88 -9.87
CA ILE A 434 7.91 11.47 -10.04
C ILE A 434 8.31 10.92 -11.41
N ARG A 435 8.19 11.74 -12.46
CA ARG A 435 8.47 11.34 -13.86
C ARG A 435 9.95 11.37 -14.22
N HIS A 436 10.80 12.03 -13.43
CA HIS A 436 12.23 12.12 -13.70
C HIS A 436 12.97 10.86 -13.25
N ARG A 437 12.84 9.78 -14.03
CA ARG A 437 13.44 8.47 -13.78
C ARG A 437 14.21 7.98 -15.00
N ARG A 438 15.26 7.19 -14.77
CA ARG A 438 16.07 6.56 -15.83
C ARG A 438 15.35 5.39 -16.49
N VAL A 439 14.65 4.59 -15.67
CA VAL A 439 13.84 3.46 -16.09
C VAL A 439 12.41 3.66 -15.58
N THR A 440 11.45 3.01 -16.21
CA THR A 440 10.08 3.09 -15.73
C THR A 440 9.91 2.33 -14.40
N PRO A 441 8.98 2.73 -13.54
CA PRO A 441 8.68 2.00 -12.30
C PRO A 441 8.39 0.51 -12.51
N THR A 442 7.74 0.17 -13.63
CA THR A 442 7.45 -1.22 -13.97
C THR A 442 8.72 -2.01 -14.33
N GLU A 443 9.63 -1.42 -15.11
CA GLU A 443 10.92 -2.02 -15.43
C GLU A 443 11.76 -2.22 -14.18
N GLU A 444 11.86 -1.19 -13.31
CA GLU A 444 12.61 -1.26 -12.06
C GLU A 444 12.04 -2.34 -11.10
N ALA A 445 10.70 -2.45 -11.01
CA ALA A 445 10.07 -3.52 -10.24
C ALA A 445 10.42 -4.91 -10.79
N CYS A 446 10.40 -5.08 -12.12
CA CYS A 446 10.76 -6.32 -12.76
C CYS A 446 12.25 -6.65 -12.60
N ASP A 447 13.15 -5.66 -12.64
CA ASP A 447 14.58 -5.86 -12.36
C ASP A 447 14.80 -6.45 -10.95
N TRP A 448 14.06 -5.96 -9.95
CA TRP A 448 14.14 -6.49 -8.59
C TRP A 448 13.46 -7.87 -8.44
N ILE A 449 12.42 -8.16 -9.20
CA ILE A 449 11.80 -9.51 -9.26
C ILE A 449 12.78 -10.51 -9.89
N GLU A 450 13.44 -10.14 -10.97
CA GLU A 450 14.50 -10.95 -11.61
C GLU A 450 15.68 -11.16 -10.65
N TYR A 451 16.09 -10.11 -9.95
CA TYR A 451 17.13 -10.21 -8.92
C TYR A 451 16.73 -11.22 -7.85
N GLY A 452 15.48 -11.15 -7.37
CA GLY A 452 14.95 -12.13 -6.40
C GLY A 452 14.94 -13.56 -6.92
N LEU A 453 14.54 -13.74 -8.18
CA LEU A 453 14.52 -15.04 -8.84
C LEU A 453 15.90 -15.72 -8.84
N HIS A 454 16.95 -14.96 -9.14
CA HIS A 454 18.31 -15.49 -9.29
C HIS A 454 19.13 -15.49 -7.99
N ASN A 455 18.70 -14.78 -6.94
CA ASN A 455 19.46 -14.54 -5.72
C ASN A 455 18.68 -14.94 -4.46
N ASN A 456 17.99 -16.06 -4.47
CA ASN A 456 17.28 -16.61 -3.31
C ASN A 456 16.35 -15.57 -2.65
N ALA A 457 15.48 -14.94 -3.48
CA ALA A 457 14.57 -13.85 -3.10
C ALA A 457 15.26 -12.65 -2.40
N GLY A 458 16.58 -12.50 -2.53
CA GLY A 458 17.30 -11.39 -1.92
C GLY A 458 17.53 -11.51 -0.40
N LEU A 459 17.47 -12.71 0.16
CA LEU A 459 17.60 -12.92 1.62
C LEU A 459 18.86 -12.30 2.24
N HIS A 460 19.97 -12.22 1.51
CA HIS A 460 21.22 -11.58 1.97
C HIS A 460 21.11 -10.04 2.14
N LEU A 461 20.03 -9.44 1.69
CA LEU A 461 19.77 -8.00 1.90
C LEU A 461 19.05 -7.72 3.24
N ARG A 462 18.63 -8.77 3.94
CA ARG A 462 17.99 -8.66 5.25
C ARG A 462 18.99 -8.25 6.33
N SER A 463 18.49 -7.53 7.31
CA SER A 463 19.28 -7.08 8.46
C SER A 463 19.37 -8.18 9.52
N GLU A 464 20.48 -8.22 10.28
CA GLU A 464 20.59 -9.06 11.48
C GLU A 464 19.55 -8.71 12.56
N ALA A 465 18.87 -7.57 12.45
CA ALA A 465 17.74 -7.21 13.32
C ALA A 465 16.61 -8.25 13.28
N ASP A 466 16.51 -9.06 12.22
CA ASP A 466 15.53 -10.15 12.10
C ASP A 466 15.77 -11.29 13.10
N ASN A 467 17.02 -11.44 13.55
CA ASN A 467 17.46 -12.46 14.50
C ASN A 467 17.46 -11.96 15.96
N LEU A 468 17.09 -10.69 16.19
CA LEU A 468 17.08 -10.06 17.49
C LEU A 468 15.65 -9.84 18.00
N TYR A 469 15.47 -9.96 19.31
CA TYR A 469 14.22 -9.54 19.94
C TYR A 469 14.10 -8.02 19.96
N PHE A 470 12.87 -7.51 20.02
CA PHE A 470 12.57 -6.07 20.07
C PHE A 470 13.45 -5.31 21.08
N PHE A 471 13.60 -5.82 22.31
CA PHE A 471 14.38 -5.17 23.35
C PHE A 471 15.91 -5.14 23.02
N GLN A 472 16.41 -6.08 22.22
CA GLN A 472 17.79 -6.10 21.75
C GLN A 472 18.01 -5.12 20.59
N VAL A 473 17.08 -5.06 19.64
CA VAL A 473 17.14 -4.10 18.52
C VAL A 473 17.21 -2.66 19.03
N TYR A 474 16.46 -2.36 20.10
CA TYR A 474 16.44 -1.03 20.73
C TYR A 474 17.38 -0.89 21.92
N LEU A 475 18.27 -1.88 22.16
CA LEU A 475 19.26 -1.91 23.24
C LEU A 475 18.66 -1.67 24.64
N LEU A 476 17.40 -2.06 24.86
CA LEU A 476 16.73 -1.86 26.14
C LEU A 476 17.35 -2.69 27.26
N ASP A 477 17.87 -3.85 26.95
CA ASP A 477 18.67 -4.72 27.83
C ASP A 477 19.98 -4.02 28.26
N VAL A 478 20.69 -3.42 27.32
CA VAL A 478 21.93 -2.65 27.58
C VAL A 478 21.63 -1.40 28.40
N LEU A 479 20.58 -0.65 28.03
CA LEU A 479 20.14 0.54 28.77
C LEU A 479 19.72 0.19 30.21
N PHE A 480 19.00 -0.91 30.39
CA PHE A 480 18.63 -1.40 31.72
C PHE A 480 19.87 -1.72 32.56
N LEU A 481 20.86 -2.42 31.99
CA LEU A 481 22.11 -2.72 32.70
C LEU A 481 22.86 -1.44 33.09
N ILE A 482 22.94 -0.45 32.18
CA ILE A 482 23.59 0.85 32.49
C ILE A 482 22.88 1.54 33.66
N VAL A 483 21.54 1.58 33.64
CA VAL A 483 20.74 2.16 34.74
C VAL A 483 21.02 1.46 36.06
N VAL A 484 21.06 0.13 36.08
CA VAL A 484 21.37 -0.67 37.28
C VAL A 484 22.77 -0.30 37.80
N ILE A 485 23.79 -0.24 36.92
CA ILE A 485 25.15 0.13 37.30
C ILE A 485 25.17 1.55 37.91
N VAL A 486 24.53 2.53 37.27
CA VAL A 486 24.46 3.92 37.77
C VAL A 486 23.81 3.98 39.15
N VAL A 487 22.71 3.27 39.36
CA VAL A 487 22.02 3.20 40.64
C VAL A 487 22.94 2.56 41.71
N CYS A 488 23.61 1.46 41.41
CA CYS A 488 24.56 0.81 42.32
C CYS A 488 25.70 1.77 42.72
N VAL A 489 26.26 2.48 41.74
CA VAL A 489 27.32 3.47 42.00
C VAL A 489 26.82 4.61 42.90
N MET A 490 25.63 5.15 42.64
CA MET A 490 25.00 6.20 43.46
C MET A 490 24.75 5.71 44.89
N VAL A 491 24.27 4.49 45.07
CA VAL A 491 24.01 3.88 46.37
C VAL A 491 25.36 3.70 47.13
N LEU A 492 26.37 3.17 46.48
CA LEU A 492 27.70 3.04 47.08
C LEU A 492 28.29 4.41 47.47
N PHE A 493 28.18 5.40 46.61
CA PHE A 493 28.61 6.77 46.88
C PHE A 493 27.89 7.38 48.08
N TYR A 494 26.56 7.17 48.16
CA TYR A 494 25.75 7.60 49.30
C TYR A 494 26.23 6.97 50.61
N PHE A 495 26.49 5.66 50.65
CA PHE A 495 26.99 4.98 51.84
C PHE A 495 28.41 5.42 52.21
N CYS A 496 29.29 5.61 51.23
CA CYS A 496 30.64 6.17 51.46
C CYS A 496 30.57 7.57 52.07
N LEU A 497 29.76 8.46 51.51
CA LEU A 497 29.53 9.81 52.04
C LEU A 497 28.98 9.78 53.48
N LYS A 498 27.97 8.96 53.71
CA LYS A 498 27.38 8.79 55.06
C LYS A 498 28.44 8.30 56.08
N TYR A 499 29.25 7.32 55.71
CA TYR A 499 30.34 6.81 56.53
C TYR A 499 31.40 7.88 56.81
N CYS A 500 31.84 8.62 55.81
CA CYS A 500 32.80 9.72 55.96
C CYS A 500 32.25 10.81 56.88
N LEU A 501 30.99 11.23 56.70
CA LEU A 501 30.35 12.21 57.56
C LEU A 501 30.22 11.74 59.01
N GLN A 502 29.83 10.49 59.24
CA GLN A 502 29.76 9.92 60.58
C GLN A 502 31.14 9.89 61.26
N HIS A 503 32.18 9.56 60.50
CA HIS A 503 33.55 9.52 61.01
C HIS A 503 34.09 10.90 61.36
N ILE A 504 33.75 11.92 60.55
CA ILE A 504 34.08 13.34 60.83
C ILE A 504 33.36 13.82 62.09
N ILE A 505 32.07 13.57 62.23
CA ILE A 505 31.28 13.95 63.41
C ILE A 505 31.81 13.28 64.68
N GLN A 506 32.14 11.98 64.60
CA GLN A 506 32.76 11.29 65.76
C GLN A 506 34.11 11.84 66.15
N LYS A 507 35.00 12.23 65.18
CA LYS A 507 36.27 12.90 65.46
C LYS A 507 36.08 14.29 66.10
N CYS A 508 35.13 15.09 65.60
CA CYS A 508 34.84 16.39 66.16
C CYS A 508 34.28 16.30 67.61
N SER A 509 33.39 15.33 67.85
CA SER A 509 32.81 15.08 69.17
C SER A 509 33.86 14.58 70.20
N LYS A 510 34.87 13.78 69.78
CA LYS A 510 35.98 13.36 70.66
C LYS A 510 36.91 14.53 70.99
N LYS A 511 37.17 15.48 70.06
CA LYS A 511 38.00 16.64 70.31
C LYS A 511 37.36 17.65 71.25
N SER A 512 36.04 17.86 71.14
CA SER A 512 35.26 18.74 72.06
C SER A 512 35.07 18.21 73.48
N LYS A 513 35.36 16.92 73.75
CA LYS A 513 35.36 16.30 75.11
C LYS A 513 36.72 16.23 75.73
N ALA A 514 37.77 16.62 75.02
CA ALA A 514 39.18 16.63 75.47
C ALA A 514 39.74 18.01 75.75
N GLU A 515 38.96 19.04 75.40
CA GLU A 515 39.09 20.43 75.82
C GLU A 515 38.13 20.73 76.98
#